data_05f4f78f78a44f9608ca45cfce7dbda7
#
_entry.id   05f4f78f78a44f9608ca45cfce7dbda7
#
_cell.length_a   1.000
_cell.length_b   1.000
_cell.length_c   1.000
_cell.angle_alpha   90.00
_cell.angle_beta   90.00
_cell.angle_gamma   90.00
#
_symmetry.space_group_name_H-M   'P 1'
#
loop_
_entity.id
_entity.type
_entity.pdbx_description
1 polymer ?
#
loop_
_entity_poly.entity_id
_entity_poly.type
_entity_poly.pdbx_seq_one_letter_code
_entity_poly.pdbx_strand_id
1 'polypeptide(L)'
;MKRKKYFIIIAGLILIHLLATPLLACKGRVLHLAVGNSVDQAIMGQMMSILINERTGTTVEIVQMEDTKAAHEAVLHGLAEIYINYVGMAQAGTEGPNALDEPQKAYILASRSYNREFGMIWLKPFGFQGPMAQAASSGEVDRSLAAPITTKDVIKKFPILDRLINKLAGRVDNKTLEELRGKSENQDVEITVREFLTSHKLI
;
A
#
# COMPACT_ATOMS: atom_id res chain seq x y z
N MET A 1 10.50 -66.98 -10.46
CA MET A 1 11.09 -66.02 -9.49
C MET A 1 11.46 -64.65 -10.08
N LYS A 2 11.92 -64.51 -11.33
CA LYS A 2 12.32 -63.23 -11.94
C LYS A 2 11.15 -62.22 -12.10
N ARG A 3 9.93 -62.67 -12.52
CA ARG A 3 8.75 -61.78 -12.71
C ARG A 3 8.31 -61.05 -11.43
N LYS A 4 8.36 -61.69 -10.25
CA LYS A 4 8.02 -61.03 -8.97
C LYS A 4 8.96 -59.90 -8.60
N LYS A 5 10.26 -60.03 -8.91
CA LYS A 5 11.27 -58.99 -8.62
C LYS A 5 11.04 -57.75 -9.48
N TYR A 6 10.67 -57.85 -10.75
CA TYR A 6 10.36 -56.72 -11.61
C TYR A 6 9.07 -56.02 -11.19
N PHE A 7 8.08 -56.76 -10.70
CA PHE A 7 6.85 -56.17 -10.20
C PHE A 7 7.09 -55.28 -8.95
N ILE A 8 7.96 -55.71 -8.05
CA ILE A 8 8.34 -54.95 -6.86
C ILE A 8 9.13 -53.70 -7.22
N ILE A 9 10.01 -53.78 -8.21
CA ILE A 9 10.81 -52.63 -8.67
C ILE A 9 9.91 -51.59 -9.35
N ILE A 10 8.99 -52.01 -10.18
CA ILE A 10 8.03 -51.13 -10.87
C ILE A 10 7.07 -50.47 -9.86
N ALA A 11 6.56 -51.24 -8.89
CA ALA A 11 5.71 -50.69 -7.81
C ALA A 11 6.46 -49.67 -6.95
N GLY A 12 7.74 -49.91 -6.65
CA GLY A 12 8.60 -48.96 -5.92
C GLY A 12 8.85 -47.68 -6.72
N LEU A 13 9.10 -47.77 -8.02
CA LEU A 13 9.28 -46.61 -8.89
C LEU A 13 8.00 -45.74 -9.02
N ILE A 14 6.83 -46.38 -9.10
CA ILE A 14 5.53 -45.70 -9.14
C ILE A 14 5.26 -44.98 -7.79
N LEU A 15 5.60 -45.61 -6.66
CA LEU A 15 5.43 -45.03 -5.35
C LEU A 15 6.33 -43.80 -5.13
N ILE A 16 7.56 -43.83 -5.65
CA ILE A 16 8.47 -42.66 -5.60
C ILE A 16 7.94 -41.49 -6.47
N HIS A 17 7.34 -41.78 -7.60
CA HIS A 17 6.72 -40.74 -8.45
C HIS A 17 5.45 -40.12 -7.84
N LEU A 18 4.69 -40.86 -7.05
CA LEU A 18 3.52 -40.36 -6.33
C LEU A 18 3.90 -39.45 -5.12
N LEU A 19 5.09 -39.63 -4.55
CA LEU A 19 5.61 -38.80 -3.46
C LEU A 19 6.33 -37.54 -3.96
N ALA A 20 6.69 -37.48 -5.24
CA ALA A 20 7.26 -36.32 -5.90
C ALA A 20 6.17 -35.41 -6.51
N THR A 21 5.06 -35.19 -5.79
CA THR A 21 4.19 -34.06 -6.13
C THR A 21 5.02 -32.80 -5.89
N PRO A 22 5.31 -31.97 -6.93
CA PRO A 22 5.91 -30.68 -6.68
C PRO A 22 4.96 -29.99 -5.70
N LEU A 23 5.47 -29.61 -4.53
CA LEU A 23 4.89 -28.55 -3.73
C LEU A 23 4.89 -27.33 -4.67
N LEU A 24 3.85 -27.19 -5.45
CA LEU A 24 3.45 -25.91 -6.00
C LEU A 24 3.12 -25.11 -4.75
N ALA A 25 4.17 -24.58 -4.11
CA ALA A 25 4.04 -23.53 -3.13
C ALA A 25 3.10 -22.53 -3.79
N CYS A 26 1.90 -22.37 -3.24
CA CYS A 26 0.99 -21.31 -3.66
C CYS A 26 1.83 -20.06 -3.67
N LYS A 27 2.22 -19.58 -4.85
CA LYS A 27 2.91 -18.31 -5.00
C LYS A 27 1.91 -17.30 -4.47
N GLY A 28 2.09 -16.91 -3.20
CA GLY A 28 1.20 -15.98 -2.52
C GLY A 28 1.02 -14.78 -3.44
N ARG A 29 -0.18 -14.22 -3.48
CA ARG A 29 -0.40 -13.03 -4.29
C ARG A 29 0.53 -11.95 -3.79
N VAL A 30 1.38 -11.43 -4.65
CA VAL A 30 2.23 -10.28 -4.38
C VAL A 30 1.44 -9.03 -4.72
N LEU A 31 1.53 -8.02 -3.87
CA LEU A 31 0.93 -6.72 -4.06
C LEU A 31 2.07 -5.69 -4.06
N HIS A 32 2.13 -4.86 -5.09
CA HIS A 32 3.12 -3.80 -5.21
C HIS A 32 2.54 -2.49 -4.69
N LEU A 33 3.27 -1.86 -3.78
CA LEU A 33 2.93 -0.58 -3.17
C LEU A 33 3.95 0.47 -3.62
N ALA A 34 3.52 1.39 -4.46
CA ALA A 34 4.35 2.50 -4.91
C ALA A 34 4.42 3.61 -3.85
N VAL A 35 5.62 4.02 -3.50
CA VAL A 35 5.89 5.12 -2.56
C VAL A 35 6.85 6.13 -3.18
N GLY A 36 6.57 7.42 -3.02
CA GLY A 36 7.52 8.47 -3.37
C GLY A 36 8.71 8.52 -2.40
N ASN A 37 9.67 9.36 -2.68
CA ASN A 37 10.96 9.43 -1.96
C ASN A 37 10.92 10.18 -0.62
N SER A 38 9.73 10.52 -0.07
CA SER A 38 9.62 11.15 1.23
C SER A 38 9.65 10.12 2.37
N VAL A 39 10.23 10.51 3.51
CA VAL A 39 10.25 9.70 4.74
C VAL A 39 8.83 9.32 5.18
N ASP A 40 7.88 10.24 5.05
CA ASP A 40 6.48 10.01 5.40
C ASP A 40 5.85 8.90 4.57
N GLN A 41 6.10 8.92 3.25
CA GLN A 41 5.60 7.87 2.37
C GLN A 41 6.30 6.53 2.63
N ALA A 42 7.57 6.52 2.98
CA ALA A 42 8.29 5.30 3.36
C ALA A 42 7.70 4.69 4.65
N ILE A 43 7.47 5.50 5.70
CA ILE A 43 6.84 5.05 6.95
C ILE A 43 5.44 4.50 6.68
N MET A 44 4.62 5.22 5.94
CA MET A 44 3.25 4.78 5.64
C MET A 44 3.21 3.57 4.70
N GLY A 45 4.14 3.49 3.76
CA GLY A 45 4.31 2.32 2.91
C GLY A 45 4.64 1.07 3.73
N GLN A 46 5.60 1.18 4.65
CA GLN A 46 5.95 0.10 5.55
C GLN A 46 4.79 -0.29 6.47
N MET A 47 4.02 0.71 6.95
CA MET A 47 2.83 0.49 7.79
C MET A 47 1.75 -0.30 7.05
N MET A 48 1.43 0.06 5.82
CA MET A 48 0.48 -0.67 4.99
C MET A 48 0.99 -2.07 4.65
N SER A 49 2.28 -2.20 4.31
CA SER A 49 2.91 -3.48 3.98
C SER A 49 2.78 -4.48 5.14
N ILE A 50 3.20 -4.08 6.33
CA ILE A 50 3.12 -4.94 7.53
C ILE A 50 1.67 -5.28 7.85
N LEU A 51 0.78 -4.29 7.87
CA LEU A 51 -0.64 -4.51 8.19
C LEU A 51 -1.30 -5.50 7.22
N ILE A 52 -1.04 -5.38 5.92
CA ILE A 52 -1.58 -6.28 4.90
C ILE A 52 -0.99 -7.69 5.08
N ASN A 53 0.32 -7.80 5.21
CA ASN A 53 0.99 -9.08 5.36
C ASN A 53 0.52 -9.84 6.60
N GLU A 54 0.55 -9.21 7.78
CA GLU A 54 0.14 -9.82 9.06
C GLU A 54 -1.33 -10.26 9.09
N ARG A 55 -2.20 -9.53 8.40
CA ARG A 55 -3.64 -9.81 8.40
C ARG A 55 -4.12 -10.74 7.28
N THR A 56 -3.32 -10.91 6.23
CA THR A 56 -3.76 -11.67 5.04
C THR A 56 -2.75 -12.70 4.55
N GLY A 57 -1.51 -12.66 5.02
CA GLY A 57 -0.40 -13.44 4.46
C GLY A 57 0.00 -13.01 3.04
N THR A 58 -0.56 -11.90 2.52
CA THR A 58 -0.18 -11.37 1.21
C THR A 58 1.20 -10.70 1.32
N THR A 59 2.13 -11.09 0.48
CA THR A 59 3.41 -10.39 0.36
C THR A 59 3.19 -9.02 -0.26
N VAL A 60 3.73 -7.98 0.37
CA VAL A 60 3.69 -6.61 -0.17
C VAL A 60 5.11 -6.19 -0.50
N GLU A 61 5.36 -5.88 -1.75
CA GLU A 61 6.62 -5.32 -2.23
C GLU A 61 6.49 -3.80 -2.35
N ILE A 62 7.33 -3.08 -1.59
CA ILE A 62 7.37 -1.61 -1.65
C ILE A 62 8.27 -1.23 -2.82
N VAL A 63 7.71 -0.49 -3.77
CA VAL A 63 8.41 0.00 -4.96
C VAL A 63 8.66 1.49 -4.79
N GLN A 64 9.94 1.85 -4.66
CA GLN A 64 10.33 3.25 -4.53
C GLN A 64 10.20 3.97 -5.86
N MET A 65 9.51 5.10 -5.87
CA MET A 65 9.31 5.98 -7.01
C MET A 65 10.03 7.31 -6.78
N GLU A 66 10.34 8.03 -7.85
CA GLU A 66 10.97 9.34 -7.78
C GLU A 66 10.10 10.35 -6.99
N ASP A 67 8.80 10.33 -7.27
CA ASP A 67 7.82 11.21 -6.63
C ASP A 67 6.41 10.60 -6.61
N THR A 68 5.44 11.34 -6.08
CA THR A 68 4.03 10.94 -6.03
C THR A 68 3.40 10.83 -7.44
N LYS A 69 3.88 11.60 -8.42
CA LYS A 69 3.40 11.54 -9.81
C LYS A 69 3.83 10.23 -10.46
N ALA A 70 5.10 9.86 -10.30
CA ALA A 70 5.60 8.57 -10.77
C ALA A 70 4.86 7.38 -10.12
N ALA A 71 4.52 7.49 -8.83
CA ALA A 71 3.70 6.50 -8.14
C ALA A 71 2.27 6.41 -8.71
N HIS A 72 1.66 7.55 -9.05
CA HIS A 72 0.36 7.60 -9.72
C HIS A 72 0.40 6.90 -11.08
N GLU A 73 1.38 7.21 -11.91
CA GLU A 73 1.55 6.59 -13.23
C GLU A 73 1.78 5.07 -13.11
N ALA A 74 2.55 4.64 -12.11
CA ALA A 74 2.77 3.21 -11.87
C ALA A 74 1.45 2.47 -11.60
N VAL A 75 0.55 3.05 -10.80
CA VAL A 75 -0.77 2.44 -10.53
C VAL A 75 -1.70 2.56 -11.73
N LEU A 76 -1.67 3.66 -12.46
CA LEU A 76 -2.46 3.86 -13.68
C LEU A 76 -2.14 2.81 -14.74
N HIS A 77 -0.87 2.46 -14.87
CA HIS A 77 -0.39 1.45 -15.83
C HIS A 77 -0.34 0.02 -15.27
N GLY A 78 -0.82 -0.21 -14.05
CA GLY A 78 -0.88 -1.54 -13.43
C GLY A 78 0.48 -2.12 -13.02
N LEU A 79 1.50 -1.27 -12.86
CA LEU A 79 2.83 -1.63 -12.37
C LEU A 79 2.87 -1.70 -10.83
N ALA A 80 1.90 -1.06 -10.17
CA ALA A 80 1.65 -1.17 -8.74
C ALA A 80 0.15 -1.21 -8.48
N GLU A 81 -0.25 -1.72 -7.32
CA GLU A 81 -1.64 -1.85 -6.93
C GLU A 81 -2.13 -0.70 -6.04
N ILE A 82 -1.22 -0.07 -5.29
CA ILE A 82 -1.55 0.99 -4.33
C ILE A 82 -0.47 2.06 -4.37
N TYR A 83 -0.84 3.30 -4.08
CA TYR A 83 0.08 4.39 -3.79
C TYR A 83 -0.53 5.39 -2.81
N ILE A 84 0.26 6.35 -2.33
CA ILE A 84 -0.18 7.43 -1.46
C ILE A 84 -0.20 8.73 -2.25
N ASN A 85 -1.32 9.49 -2.15
CA ASN A 85 -1.40 10.82 -2.73
C ASN A 85 -1.93 11.83 -1.71
N TYR A 86 -1.77 13.08 -2.05
CA TYR A 86 -2.22 14.22 -1.25
C TYR A 86 -3.32 14.96 -2.02
N VAL A 87 -4.38 15.35 -1.32
CA VAL A 87 -5.55 15.98 -1.95
C VAL A 87 -5.17 17.22 -2.75
N GLY A 88 -4.30 18.08 -2.22
CA GLY A 88 -3.85 19.28 -2.91
C GLY A 88 -3.02 19.00 -4.17
N MET A 89 -2.23 17.93 -4.16
CA MET A 89 -1.48 17.50 -5.37
C MET A 89 -2.44 16.95 -6.44
N ALA A 90 -3.46 16.22 -6.02
CA ALA A 90 -4.45 15.65 -6.92
C ALA A 90 -5.36 16.73 -7.56
N GLN A 91 -5.52 17.87 -6.92
CA GLN A 91 -6.30 19.01 -7.41
C GLN A 91 -5.46 20.05 -8.16
N ALA A 92 -4.16 19.85 -8.32
CA ALA A 92 -3.28 20.79 -9.00
C ALA A 92 -3.81 21.10 -10.42
N GLY A 93 -4.09 22.40 -10.69
CA GLY A 93 -4.60 22.85 -11.97
C GLY A 93 -6.11 22.67 -12.18
N THR A 94 -6.87 22.26 -11.16
CA THR A 94 -8.34 22.15 -11.24
C THR A 94 -9.02 23.25 -10.41
N GLU A 95 -10.15 23.76 -10.88
CA GLU A 95 -11.01 24.65 -10.08
C GLU A 95 -11.78 23.81 -9.04
N GLY A 96 -11.80 24.27 -7.80
CA GLY A 96 -12.53 23.58 -6.73
C GLY A 96 -12.26 24.17 -5.34
N PRO A 97 -12.86 23.59 -4.27
CA PRO A 97 -12.61 24.02 -2.91
C PRO A 97 -11.13 23.83 -2.57
N ASN A 98 -10.57 24.86 -1.93
CA ASN A 98 -9.19 24.81 -1.46
C ASN A 98 -9.03 23.66 -0.46
N ALA A 99 -8.02 22.82 -0.68
CA ALA A 99 -7.73 21.68 0.18
C ALA A 99 -7.33 22.08 1.62
N LEU A 100 -6.93 23.33 1.84
CA LEU A 100 -6.61 23.91 3.16
C LEU A 100 -7.88 24.35 3.90
N ASP A 101 -8.74 25.10 3.24
CA ASP A 101 -9.92 25.71 3.87
C ASP A 101 -11.06 24.69 4.04
N GLU A 102 -11.21 23.79 3.08
CA GLU A 102 -12.28 22.80 3.05
C GLU A 102 -11.77 21.38 2.75
N PRO A 103 -10.90 20.80 3.60
CA PRO A 103 -10.17 19.57 3.29
C PRO A 103 -11.07 18.37 2.98
N GLN A 104 -12.23 18.27 3.63
CA GLN A 104 -13.17 17.19 3.38
C GLN A 104 -13.91 17.32 2.04
N LYS A 105 -14.29 18.55 1.67
CA LYS A 105 -14.91 18.79 0.36
C LYS A 105 -13.90 18.56 -0.77
N ALA A 106 -12.69 19.07 -0.60
CA ALA A 106 -11.59 18.85 -1.52
C ALA A 106 -11.31 17.35 -1.72
N TYR A 107 -11.24 16.58 -0.64
CA TYR A 107 -11.09 15.12 -0.68
C TYR A 107 -12.23 14.44 -1.46
N ILE A 108 -13.49 14.81 -1.20
CA ILE A 108 -14.64 14.21 -1.89
C ILE A 108 -14.58 14.50 -3.40
N LEU A 109 -14.19 15.72 -3.79
CA LEU A 109 -14.09 16.08 -5.21
C LEU A 109 -12.93 15.37 -5.89
N ALA A 110 -11.74 15.35 -5.29
CA ALA A 110 -10.59 14.61 -5.81
C ALA A 110 -10.93 13.12 -5.99
N SER A 111 -11.54 12.51 -4.98
CA SER A 111 -11.98 11.11 -5.03
C SER A 111 -12.96 10.83 -6.18
N ARG A 112 -13.93 11.72 -6.40
CA ARG A 112 -14.91 11.58 -7.49
C ARG A 112 -14.28 11.77 -8.87
N SER A 113 -13.38 12.74 -9.02
CA SER A 113 -12.66 13.01 -10.27
C SER A 113 -11.79 11.81 -10.65
N TYR A 114 -10.97 11.32 -9.72
CA TYR A 114 -10.12 10.16 -9.94
C TYR A 114 -10.89 8.88 -10.28
N ASN A 115 -12.05 8.69 -9.62
CA ASN A 115 -12.89 7.54 -9.93
C ASN A 115 -13.46 7.62 -11.35
N ARG A 116 -13.87 8.81 -11.79
CA ARG A 116 -14.46 9.04 -13.12
C ARG A 116 -13.40 8.99 -14.22
N GLU A 117 -12.23 9.60 -13.98
CA GLU A 117 -11.21 9.80 -15.01
C GLU A 117 -10.27 8.59 -15.14
N PHE A 118 -9.90 7.99 -14.02
CA PHE A 118 -8.88 6.94 -13.97
C PHE A 118 -9.40 5.60 -13.44
N GLY A 119 -10.66 5.49 -13.00
CA GLY A 119 -11.19 4.31 -12.33
C GLY A 119 -10.54 4.04 -10.96
N MET A 120 -9.83 5.02 -10.40
CA MET A 120 -9.15 4.92 -9.13
C MET A 120 -10.07 5.18 -7.94
N ILE A 121 -9.78 4.55 -6.83
CA ILE A 121 -10.52 4.66 -5.57
C ILE A 121 -9.61 5.26 -4.51
N TRP A 122 -10.01 6.40 -3.97
CA TRP A 122 -9.42 6.98 -2.78
C TRP A 122 -9.96 6.27 -1.55
N LEU A 123 -9.07 5.67 -0.76
CA LEU A 123 -9.41 5.13 0.55
C LEU A 123 -9.43 6.26 1.59
N LYS A 124 -9.85 5.97 2.82
CA LYS A 124 -10.00 6.99 3.85
C LYS A 124 -8.64 7.63 4.20
N PRO A 125 -8.60 8.97 4.41
CA PRO A 125 -7.38 9.65 4.80
C PRO A 125 -6.80 9.12 6.10
N PHE A 126 -5.47 9.11 6.19
CA PHE A 126 -4.74 8.61 7.37
C PHE A 126 -4.96 9.50 8.60
N GLY A 127 -5.01 10.82 8.40
CA GLY A 127 -5.12 11.84 9.46
C GLY A 127 -4.01 12.90 9.41
N PHE A 128 -2.86 12.60 8.81
CA PHE A 128 -1.81 13.58 8.60
C PHE A 128 -1.97 14.33 7.27
N GLN A 129 -1.25 15.45 7.19
CA GLN A 129 -1.22 16.31 6.02
C GLN A 129 0.18 16.33 5.41
N GLY A 130 0.24 16.20 4.11
CA GLY A 130 1.47 16.26 3.33
C GLY A 130 1.51 17.46 2.38
N PRO A 131 2.57 17.56 1.57
CA PRO A 131 2.80 18.71 0.71
C PRO A 131 1.71 18.88 -0.37
N MET A 132 1.51 20.14 -0.79
CA MET A 132 0.71 20.53 -1.95
C MET A 132 1.61 20.88 -3.15
N ALA A 133 1.09 20.70 -4.36
CA ALA A 133 1.84 20.94 -5.59
C ALA A 133 2.35 22.40 -5.76
N GLN A 134 1.72 23.37 -5.13
CA GLN A 134 2.06 24.80 -5.23
C GLN A 134 3.03 25.29 -4.15
N ALA A 135 3.41 24.46 -3.20
CA ALA A 135 4.25 24.87 -2.06
C ALA A 135 5.68 25.26 -2.42
N ALA A 136 6.13 24.97 -3.65
CA ALA A 136 7.50 25.27 -4.07
C ALA A 136 7.81 26.77 -4.26
N SER A 137 6.78 27.65 -4.30
CA SER A 137 6.96 29.07 -4.64
C SER A 137 6.80 30.05 -3.47
N SER A 138 6.22 29.64 -2.33
CA SER A 138 5.84 30.56 -1.23
C SER A 138 6.66 30.41 0.05
N GLY A 139 7.57 29.44 0.15
CA GLY A 139 8.36 29.21 1.39
C GLY A 139 7.53 28.63 2.55
N GLU A 140 6.21 28.67 2.47
CA GLU A 140 5.28 28.03 3.40
C GLU A 140 4.75 26.75 2.76
N VAL A 141 4.99 25.62 3.42
CA VAL A 141 4.58 24.30 2.88
C VAL A 141 3.09 24.14 3.16
N ASP A 142 2.27 24.51 2.21
CA ASP A 142 0.85 24.19 2.24
C ASP A 142 0.66 22.67 2.31
N ARG A 143 -0.21 22.23 3.22
CA ARG A 143 -0.40 20.81 3.50
C ARG A 143 -1.84 20.39 3.25
N SER A 144 -2.02 19.18 2.75
CA SER A 144 -3.32 18.59 2.46
C SER A 144 -3.42 17.15 2.91
N LEU A 145 -4.65 16.65 3.09
CA LEU A 145 -4.88 15.30 3.56
C LEU A 145 -4.18 14.26 2.67
N ALA A 146 -3.50 13.34 3.32
CA ALA A 146 -2.86 12.18 2.70
C ALA A 146 -3.79 10.97 2.74
N ALA A 147 -3.94 10.28 1.62
CA ALA A 147 -4.77 9.08 1.53
C ALA A 147 -4.15 8.03 0.60
N PRO A 148 -4.38 6.74 0.87
CA PRO A 148 -4.02 5.67 -0.04
C PRO A 148 -5.01 5.61 -1.21
N ILE A 149 -4.49 5.33 -2.39
CA ILE A 149 -5.25 5.18 -3.62
C ILE A 149 -4.98 3.82 -4.24
N THR A 150 -6.03 3.22 -4.79
CA THR A 150 -5.99 1.94 -5.49
C THR A 150 -6.95 1.97 -6.68
N THR A 151 -7.15 0.83 -7.37
CA THR A 151 -8.11 0.73 -8.46
C THR A 151 -9.26 -0.22 -8.12
N LYS A 152 -10.37 -0.11 -8.88
CA LYS A 152 -11.51 -1.03 -8.75
C LYS A 152 -11.12 -2.48 -8.99
N ASP A 153 -10.19 -2.71 -9.91
CA ASP A 153 -9.77 -4.07 -10.26
C ASP A 153 -8.88 -4.68 -9.17
N VAL A 154 -8.06 -3.86 -8.51
CA VAL A 154 -7.31 -4.27 -7.32
C VAL A 154 -8.26 -4.66 -6.18
N ILE A 155 -9.30 -3.88 -5.91
CA ILE A 155 -10.31 -4.23 -4.88
C ILE A 155 -11.05 -5.52 -5.23
N LYS A 156 -11.37 -5.78 -6.50
CA LYS A 156 -11.95 -7.06 -6.92
C LYS A 156 -10.98 -8.22 -6.70
N LYS A 157 -9.69 -8.02 -6.99
CA LYS A 157 -8.63 -9.01 -6.81
C LYS A 157 -8.32 -9.28 -5.32
N PHE A 158 -8.43 -8.24 -4.46
CA PHE A 158 -8.17 -8.27 -3.02
C PHE A 158 -9.34 -7.65 -2.24
N PRO A 159 -10.47 -8.36 -2.07
CA PRO A 159 -11.72 -7.78 -1.55
C PRO A 159 -11.67 -7.26 -0.11
N ILE A 160 -10.65 -7.65 0.66
CA ILE A 160 -10.48 -7.20 2.06
C ILE A 160 -9.61 -5.95 2.19
N LEU A 161 -8.93 -5.56 1.10
CA LEU A 161 -7.85 -4.58 1.12
C LEU A 161 -8.31 -3.19 1.59
N ASP A 162 -9.43 -2.71 1.06
CA ASP A 162 -10.02 -1.41 1.44
C ASP A 162 -10.36 -1.36 2.92
N ARG A 163 -11.06 -2.38 3.43
CA ARG A 163 -11.44 -2.48 4.84
C ARG A 163 -10.20 -2.55 5.74
N LEU A 164 -9.15 -3.23 5.29
CA LEU A 164 -7.93 -3.40 6.07
C LEU A 164 -7.13 -2.10 6.14
N ILE A 165 -6.87 -1.45 5.01
CA ILE A 165 -6.14 -0.20 4.97
C ILE A 165 -6.91 0.93 5.67
N ASN A 166 -8.22 0.96 5.54
CA ASN A 166 -9.08 1.93 6.22
C ASN A 166 -9.04 1.82 7.76
N LYS A 167 -8.44 0.78 8.35
CA LYS A 167 -8.15 0.75 9.79
C LYS A 167 -7.11 1.79 10.22
N LEU A 168 -6.29 2.27 9.29
CA LEU A 168 -5.32 3.34 9.52
C LEU A 168 -5.96 4.74 9.47
N ALA A 169 -7.22 4.86 9.03
CA ALA A 169 -7.89 6.14 8.88
C ALA A 169 -7.96 6.91 10.21
N GLY A 170 -7.48 8.15 10.19
CA GLY A 170 -7.46 9.03 11.36
C GLY A 170 -6.53 8.59 12.50
N ARG A 171 -5.72 7.54 12.30
CA ARG A 171 -4.84 7.03 13.37
C ARG A 171 -3.41 7.54 13.32
N VAL A 172 -3.03 8.09 12.20
CA VAL A 172 -1.70 8.69 12.00
C VAL A 172 -1.92 10.15 11.69
N ASP A 173 -2.00 10.98 12.72
CA ASP A 173 -2.01 12.44 12.59
C ASP A 173 -0.59 13.00 12.42
N ASN A 174 -0.45 14.31 12.25
CA ASN A 174 0.84 14.96 12.07
C ASN A 174 1.79 14.70 13.25
N LYS A 175 1.28 14.72 14.49
CA LYS A 175 2.08 14.46 15.68
C LYS A 175 2.58 13.03 15.72
N THR A 176 1.70 12.06 15.49
CA THR A 176 2.05 10.64 15.42
C THR A 176 3.09 10.38 14.34
N LEU A 177 2.93 11.00 13.16
CA LEU A 177 3.89 10.84 12.07
C LEU A 177 5.27 11.43 12.43
N GLU A 178 5.31 12.58 13.10
CA GLU A 178 6.55 13.18 13.59
C GLU A 178 7.25 12.31 14.64
N GLU A 179 6.51 11.73 15.57
CA GLU A 179 7.05 10.76 16.54
C GLU A 179 7.62 9.51 15.86
N LEU A 180 6.94 8.96 14.85
CA LEU A 180 7.43 7.83 14.07
C LEU A 180 8.69 8.19 13.29
N ARG A 181 8.75 9.39 12.71
CA ARG A 181 9.93 9.90 11.99
C ARG A 181 11.12 10.03 12.94
N GLY A 182 10.95 10.67 14.10
CA GLY A 182 12.02 10.82 15.08
C GLY A 182 12.55 9.47 15.61
N LYS A 183 11.68 8.50 15.82
CA LYS A 183 12.11 7.12 16.18
C LYS A 183 12.89 6.45 15.04
N SER A 184 12.45 6.63 13.81
CA SER A 184 13.09 6.02 12.63
C SER A 184 14.46 6.60 12.29
N GLU A 185 14.88 7.71 12.90
CA GLU A 185 16.26 8.21 12.81
C GLU A 185 17.26 7.34 13.58
N ASN A 186 16.81 6.66 14.63
CA ASN A 186 17.65 5.87 15.54
C ASN A 186 17.33 4.36 15.49
N GLN A 187 16.30 3.95 14.77
CA GLN A 187 15.79 2.59 14.72
C GLN A 187 15.29 2.30 13.31
N ASP A 188 15.31 1.04 12.91
CA ASP A 188 14.75 0.60 11.63
C ASP A 188 13.26 0.96 11.52
N VAL A 189 12.86 1.47 10.36
CA VAL A 189 11.47 1.89 10.07
C VAL A 189 10.50 0.73 10.27
N GLU A 190 10.89 -0.49 9.88
CA GLU A 190 10.03 -1.67 10.05
C GLU A 190 9.75 -1.95 11.53
N ILE A 191 10.78 -1.87 12.38
CA ILE A 191 10.65 -2.10 13.82
C ILE A 191 9.75 -1.02 14.42
N THR A 192 10.02 0.25 14.11
CA THR A 192 9.24 1.40 14.59
C THR A 192 7.75 1.26 14.24
N VAL A 193 7.46 0.91 13.01
CA VAL A 193 6.09 0.76 12.51
C VAL A 193 5.40 -0.46 13.12
N ARG A 194 6.12 -1.57 13.29
CA ARG A 194 5.58 -2.79 13.92
C ARG A 194 5.19 -2.55 15.38
N GLU A 195 6.01 -1.82 16.12
CA GLU A 195 5.70 -1.39 17.50
C GLU A 195 4.42 -0.53 17.54
N PHE A 196 4.30 0.43 16.63
CA PHE A 196 3.11 1.27 16.52
C PHE A 196 1.86 0.42 16.22
N LEU A 197 1.91 -0.44 15.23
CA LEU A 197 0.77 -1.28 14.84
C LEU A 197 0.34 -2.21 15.97
N THR A 198 1.30 -2.80 16.69
CA THR A 198 1.04 -3.69 17.84
C THR A 198 0.42 -2.93 19.00
N SER A 199 0.97 -1.76 19.39
CA SER A 199 0.46 -0.95 20.49
C SER A 199 -0.96 -0.44 20.24
N HIS A 200 -1.33 -0.22 18.98
CA HIS A 200 -2.67 0.20 18.56
C HIS A 200 -3.60 -0.98 18.23
N LYS A 201 -3.17 -2.25 18.47
CA LYS A 201 -3.94 -3.48 18.22
C LYS A 201 -4.39 -3.61 16.76
N LEU A 202 -3.55 -3.15 15.83
CA LEU A 202 -3.83 -3.24 14.40
C LEU A 202 -3.31 -4.56 13.80
N ILE A 203 -2.27 -5.10 14.40
CA ILE A 203 -1.70 -6.43 14.11
C ILE A 203 -1.70 -7.27 15.36
#